data_3e644cf0759f7104aac9f123f0f05cd6
#
_entry.id   3e644cf0759f7104aac9f123f0f05cd6
#
_cell.length_a   1.000
_cell.length_b   1.000
_cell.length_c   1.000
_cell.angle_alpha   90.00
_cell.angle_beta   90.00
_cell.angle_gamma   90.00
#
_symmetry.space_group_name_H-M   'P 1'
#
loop_
_entity.id
_entity.type
_entity.pdbx_description
1 polymer ?
#
loop_
_entity_poly.entity_id
_entity_poly.type
_entity_poly.pdbx_seq_one_letter_code
_entity_poly.pdbx_strand_id
1 'polypeptide(L)'
;MKIALVITICGMMGCLPPLTHNDWQFETEEQCMYKGYYHIAQVAENYMRAIGVQQFKDQKIKMMYNCFPADKVFETKPSTPT
;
A
#
# COMPACT_ATOMS: atom_id res chain seq x y z
N MET A 1 3.77 19.45 -5.62
CA MET A 1 4.27 18.07 -5.69
C MET A 1 3.26 17.13 -5.05
N LYS A 2 3.00 16.02 -5.68
CA LYS A 2 2.04 15.07 -5.16
C LYS A 2 2.73 14.01 -4.32
N ILE A 3 2.00 13.47 -3.37
CA ILE A 3 2.47 12.42 -2.48
C ILE A 3 1.71 11.15 -2.83
N ALA A 4 2.43 10.07 -3.07
CA ALA A 4 1.84 8.80 -3.46
C ALA A 4 1.77 7.86 -2.25
N LEU A 5 0.68 7.09 -2.17
CA LEU A 5 0.47 6.12 -1.11
C LEU A 5 0.90 4.75 -1.60
N VAL A 6 1.69 4.06 -0.79
CA VAL A 6 2.14 2.69 -1.08
C VAL A 6 1.82 1.84 0.14
N ILE A 7 1.16 0.70 -0.09
CA ILE A 7 0.79 -0.22 0.98
C ILE A 7 1.60 -1.50 0.82
N THR A 8 2.20 -1.95 1.92
CA THR A 8 2.99 -3.17 1.94
C THR A 8 2.32 -4.18 2.85
N ILE A 9 2.17 -5.41 2.38
CA ILE A 9 1.56 -6.49 3.13
C ILE A 9 2.61 -7.56 3.37
N CYS A 10 2.83 -7.91 4.64
CA CYS A 10 3.83 -8.89 5.02
C CYS A 10 3.19 -9.94 5.91
N GLY A 11 3.68 -11.18 5.80
CA GLY A 11 3.24 -12.28 6.63
C GLY A 11 4.40 -13.17 6.96
N MET A 12 4.10 -14.38 7.46
CA MET A 12 5.15 -15.33 7.84
C MET A 12 6.02 -15.73 6.65
N MET A 13 5.42 -15.76 5.47
CA MET A 13 6.14 -16.19 4.28
C MET A 13 6.90 -15.08 3.59
N GLY A 14 6.88 -13.88 4.15
CA GLY A 14 7.54 -12.74 3.55
C GLY A 14 6.54 -11.68 3.16
N CYS A 15 6.98 -10.74 2.34
CA CYS A 15 6.16 -9.60 1.96
C CYS A 15 5.77 -9.70 0.50
N LEU A 16 4.55 -9.27 0.22
CA LEU A 16 4.08 -9.15 -1.15
C LEU A 16 4.67 -7.90 -1.79
N PRO A 17 4.67 -7.84 -3.13
CA PRO A 17 5.10 -6.60 -3.79
C PRO A 17 4.25 -5.43 -3.31
N PRO A 18 4.84 -4.26 -3.19
CA PRO A 18 4.08 -3.09 -2.71
C PRO A 18 2.90 -2.79 -3.60
N LEU A 19 1.80 -2.39 -2.97
CA LEU A 19 0.58 -2.03 -3.66
C LEU A 19 0.51 -0.51 -3.81
N THR A 20 0.24 -0.05 -5.00
CA THR A 20 0.02 1.36 -5.22
C THR A 20 -0.93 1.52 -6.40
N HIS A 21 -1.47 2.71 -6.54
CA HIS A 21 -2.45 2.98 -7.59
C HIS A 21 -2.27 4.42 -8.03
N ASN A 22 -2.47 4.68 -9.31
CA ASN A 22 -2.30 6.03 -9.85
C ASN A 22 -3.22 7.04 -9.17
N ASP A 23 -4.38 6.59 -8.68
CA ASP A 23 -5.32 7.47 -8.01
C ASP A 23 -4.92 7.76 -6.57
N TRP A 24 -3.94 7.07 -6.04
CA TRP A 24 -3.50 7.24 -4.66
C TRP A 24 -2.44 8.33 -4.57
N GLN A 25 -2.78 9.51 -5.03
CA GLN A 25 -1.89 10.66 -4.98
C GLN A 25 -2.61 11.80 -4.28
N PHE A 26 -1.89 12.46 -3.39
CA PHE A 26 -2.50 13.46 -2.52
C PHE A 26 -1.65 14.72 -2.50
N GLU A 27 -2.25 15.83 -2.14
CA GLU A 27 -1.57 17.11 -2.15
C GLU A 27 -0.62 17.25 -0.97
N THR A 28 -0.92 16.61 0.15
CA THR A 28 -0.11 16.74 1.36
C THR A 28 0.15 15.36 1.93
N GLU A 29 1.22 15.28 2.72
CA GLU A 29 1.54 14.03 3.41
C GLU A 29 0.44 13.69 4.41
N GLU A 30 -0.16 14.69 5.03
CA GLU A 30 -1.23 14.45 6.00
C GLU A 30 -2.41 13.73 5.34
N GLN A 31 -2.80 14.18 4.16
CA GLN A 31 -3.87 13.50 3.43
C GLN A 31 -3.49 12.08 3.08
N CYS A 32 -2.23 11.87 2.70
CA CYS A 32 -1.75 10.53 2.41
C CYS A 32 -1.85 9.63 3.63
N MET A 33 -1.51 10.14 4.80
CA MET A 33 -1.59 9.37 6.03
C MET A 33 -3.02 8.97 6.36
N TYR A 34 -3.95 9.92 6.26
CA TYR A 34 -5.36 9.61 6.52
C TYR A 34 -5.86 8.52 5.59
N LYS A 35 -5.58 8.67 4.30
CA LYS A 35 -6.03 7.68 3.32
C LYS A 35 -5.28 6.37 3.47
N GLY A 36 -4.05 6.43 3.94
CA GLY A 36 -3.29 5.21 4.19
C GLY A 36 -3.97 4.33 5.20
N TYR A 37 -4.38 4.89 6.33
CA TYR A 37 -5.10 4.11 7.33
C TYR A 37 -6.44 3.64 6.82
N TYR A 38 -7.13 4.48 6.07
CA TYR A 38 -8.42 4.11 5.51
C TYR A 38 -8.28 2.90 4.58
N HIS A 39 -7.34 2.96 3.66
CA HIS A 39 -7.16 1.87 2.70
C HIS A 39 -6.65 0.61 3.36
N ILE A 40 -5.77 0.74 4.37
CA ILE A 40 -5.29 -0.42 5.09
C ILE A 40 -6.46 -1.13 5.78
N ALA A 41 -7.37 -0.36 6.40
CA ALA A 41 -8.52 -0.96 7.05
C ALA A 41 -9.37 -1.72 6.05
N GLN A 42 -9.59 -1.16 4.87
CA GLN A 42 -10.39 -1.83 3.85
C GLN A 42 -9.71 -3.06 3.29
N VAL A 43 -8.42 -2.96 3.01
CA VAL A 43 -7.69 -4.11 2.48
C VAL A 43 -7.65 -5.22 3.52
N ALA A 44 -7.44 -4.88 4.78
CA ALA A 44 -7.41 -5.87 5.84
C ALA A 44 -8.76 -6.56 5.98
N GLU A 45 -9.85 -5.79 5.92
CA GLU A 45 -11.17 -6.38 6.03
C GLU A 45 -11.44 -7.33 4.88
N ASN A 46 -11.12 -6.92 3.66
CA ASN A 46 -11.34 -7.77 2.50
C ASN A 46 -10.51 -9.04 2.58
N TYR A 47 -9.28 -8.92 3.04
CA TYR A 47 -8.40 -10.07 3.19
C TYR A 47 -8.97 -11.05 4.21
N MET A 48 -9.42 -10.52 5.35
CA MET A 48 -9.99 -11.38 6.39
C MET A 48 -11.25 -12.08 5.91
N ARG A 49 -12.05 -11.40 5.07
CA ARG A 49 -13.25 -12.04 4.53
C ARG A 49 -12.90 -13.13 3.54
N ALA A 50 -11.79 -12.96 2.81
CA ALA A 50 -11.39 -13.92 1.79
C ALA A 50 -10.81 -15.19 2.40
N ILE A 51 -9.93 -15.07 3.37
CA ILE A 51 -9.24 -16.23 3.91
C ILE A 51 -9.70 -16.59 5.33
N GLY A 52 -10.51 -15.76 5.97
CA GLY A 52 -10.97 -15.99 7.32
C GLY A 52 -10.09 -15.32 8.35
N VAL A 53 -10.72 -14.88 9.45
CA VAL A 53 -10.02 -14.16 10.49
C VAL A 53 -8.93 -15.04 11.13
N GLN A 54 -9.25 -16.32 11.33
CA GLN A 54 -8.28 -17.20 11.97
C GLN A 54 -7.04 -17.37 11.13
N GLN A 55 -7.21 -17.58 9.83
CA GLN A 55 -6.07 -17.71 8.93
C GLN A 55 -5.26 -16.43 8.89
N PHE A 56 -5.94 -15.30 8.88
CA PHE A 56 -5.29 -14.00 8.88
C PHE A 56 -4.37 -13.88 10.10
N LYS A 57 -4.86 -14.29 11.27
CA LYS A 57 -4.08 -14.22 12.50
C LYS A 57 -2.95 -15.24 12.49
N ASP A 58 -3.23 -16.45 12.00
CA ASP A 58 -2.21 -17.51 12.00
C ASP A 58 -1.03 -17.15 11.10
N GLN A 59 -1.29 -16.48 10.00
CA GLN A 59 -0.24 -16.09 9.09
C GLN A 59 0.47 -14.80 9.53
N LYS A 60 0.00 -14.21 10.62
CA LYS A 60 0.62 -13.00 11.18
C LYS A 60 0.75 -11.90 10.14
N ILE A 61 -0.32 -11.70 9.41
CA ILE A 61 -0.32 -10.71 8.33
C ILE A 61 -0.32 -9.32 8.92
N LYS A 62 0.59 -8.49 8.43
CA LYS A 62 0.70 -7.11 8.84
C LYS A 62 0.69 -6.23 7.60
N MET A 63 0.08 -5.07 7.73
CA MET A 63 -0.03 -4.13 6.64
C MET A 63 0.51 -2.79 7.08
N MET A 64 1.28 -2.17 6.20
CA MET A 64 1.90 -0.88 6.47
C MET A 64 1.69 0.01 5.27
N TYR A 65 1.72 1.31 5.51
CA TYR A 65 1.66 2.27 4.42
C TYR A 65 2.90 3.14 4.46
N ASN A 66 3.21 3.71 3.32
CA ASN A 66 4.27 4.69 3.20
C ASN A 66 3.80 5.77 2.24
N CYS A 67 4.27 6.97 2.48
CA CYS A 67 3.96 8.11 1.64
C CYS A 67 5.25 8.63 1.05
N PHE A 68 5.36 8.59 -0.27
CA PHE A 68 6.55 9.01 -1.00
C PHE A 68 6.19 10.06 -2.02
N PRO A 69 7.16 10.85 -2.48
CA PRO A 69 6.89 11.74 -3.61
C PRO A 69 6.40 10.92 -4.80
N ALA A 70 5.33 11.40 -5.43
CA ALA A 70 4.69 10.63 -6.50
C ALA A 70 5.62 10.39 -7.66
N ASP A 71 6.48 11.35 -7.96
CA ASP A 71 7.41 11.19 -9.08
C ASP A 71 8.41 10.07 -8.83
N LYS A 72 8.62 9.70 -7.56
CA LYS A 72 9.49 8.57 -7.25
C LYS A 72 8.77 7.25 -7.38
N VAL A 73 7.47 7.23 -7.13
CA VAL A 73 6.68 6.01 -7.16
C VAL A 73 6.21 5.69 -8.55
N PHE A 74 5.75 6.69 -9.28
CA PHE A 74 5.20 6.51 -10.62
C PHE A 74 6.15 6.98 -11.69
N GLU A 75 7.43 6.86 -11.43
CA GLU A 75 8.43 7.24 -12.40
C GLU A 75 8.35 6.33 -13.60
N THR A 76 8.11 6.91 -14.73
CA THR A 76 7.93 6.12 -15.92
C THR A 76 9.12 6.17 -16.81
N LYS A 77 10.05 6.96 -16.56
CA LYS A 77 11.10 7.03 -17.30
C LYS A 77 11.39 6.06 -18.05
N PRO A 78 11.37 6.19 -18.82
CA PRO A 78 11.42 5.11 -19.53
C PRO A 78 12.77 4.63 -19.63
N SER A 79 12.81 4.44 -19.44
CA SER A 79 13.58 4.12 -19.42
C SER A 79 14.35 3.90 -20.16
N THR A 80 14.21 3.98 -20.54
CA THR A 80 14.71 3.88 -21.09
C THR A 80 15.15 3.67 -21.70
N PRO A 81 15.35 3.60 -22.05
CA PRO A 81 15.65 3.40 -22.60
C PRO A 81 15.95 3.22 -23.00
N THR A 82 15.93 3.21 -23.11
CA THR A 82 16.15 3.15 -23.35
C THR A 82 16.33 3.05 -23.43
#